data_70b7f334fbc44d19a27937c5891c2873
#
_entry.id   70b7f334fbc44d19a27937c5891c2873
#
_cell.length_a   1.000
_cell.length_b   1.000
_cell.length_c   1.000
_cell.angle_alpha   90.00
_cell.angle_beta   90.00
_cell.angle_gamma   90.00
#
_symmetry.space_group_name_H-M   'P 1'
#
loop_
_entity.id
_entity.type
_entity.pdbx_description
1 polymer ?
#
loop_
_entity_poly.entity_id
_entity_poly.type
_entity_poly.pdbx_seq_one_letter_code
_entity_poly.pdbx_strand_id
1 'polypeptide(L)'
;MTFIFVALGGAVGASARYAISLIPVKSHFPILTLITNLLGALLIGFIVGIAESRNVSKNTMLFLKTGVCGGFTTFSTFSLEAYNILSTRNYGLCGLYVALSVVGSIAGVCCGKKLATLV
;
A
#
# COMPACT_ATOMS: atom_id res chain seq x y z
N MET A 1 -14.87 -19.61 -7.97
CA MET A 1 -15.52 -18.73 -6.98
C MET A 1 -14.55 -17.87 -6.17
N THR A 2 -13.27 -18.28 -6.06
CA THR A 2 -12.25 -17.51 -5.32
C THR A 2 -11.95 -16.13 -5.94
N PHE A 3 -12.07 -15.97 -7.24
CA PHE A 3 -11.87 -14.69 -7.94
C PHE A 3 -12.81 -13.57 -7.45
N ILE A 4 -14.02 -13.91 -7.00
CA ILE A 4 -14.98 -12.91 -6.52
C ILE A 4 -14.46 -12.20 -5.26
N PHE A 5 -13.80 -12.91 -4.36
CA PHE A 5 -13.21 -12.32 -3.16
C PHE A 5 -12.11 -11.33 -3.51
N VAL A 6 -11.26 -11.70 -4.48
CA VAL A 6 -10.21 -10.80 -4.97
C VAL A 6 -10.82 -9.59 -5.67
N ALA A 7 -11.82 -9.80 -6.52
CA ALA A 7 -12.48 -8.71 -7.25
C ALA A 7 -13.16 -7.70 -6.32
N LEU A 8 -13.92 -8.19 -5.33
CA LEU A 8 -14.59 -7.34 -4.35
C LEU A 8 -13.58 -6.60 -3.47
N GLY A 9 -12.58 -7.31 -2.98
CA GLY A 9 -11.50 -6.70 -2.20
C GLY A 9 -10.73 -5.65 -3.02
N GLY A 10 -10.41 -5.96 -4.27
CA GLY A 10 -9.75 -5.04 -5.19
C GLY A 10 -10.58 -3.79 -5.45
N ALA A 11 -11.88 -3.94 -5.63
CA ALA A 11 -12.80 -2.82 -5.79
C ALA A 11 -12.79 -1.91 -4.55
N VAL A 12 -12.84 -2.48 -3.35
CA VAL A 12 -12.77 -1.74 -2.08
C VAL A 12 -11.42 -1.02 -1.96
N GLY A 13 -10.32 -1.74 -2.16
CA GLY A 13 -8.97 -1.18 -2.05
C GLY A 13 -8.71 -0.05 -3.05
N ALA A 14 -9.03 -0.26 -4.31
CA ALA A 14 -8.85 0.74 -5.37
C ALA A 14 -9.74 1.97 -5.16
N SER A 15 -10.98 1.78 -4.70
CA SER A 15 -11.89 2.88 -4.37
C SER A 15 -11.37 3.70 -3.19
N ALA A 16 -10.87 3.05 -2.14
CA ALA A 16 -10.26 3.73 -1.00
C ALA A 16 -9.02 4.53 -1.41
N ARG A 17 -8.17 3.96 -2.26
CA ARG A 17 -7.01 4.67 -2.81
C ARG A 17 -7.44 5.89 -3.63
N TYR A 18 -8.44 5.75 -4.47
CA TYR A 18 -8.97 6.87 -5.23
C TYR A 18 -9.50 7.98 -4.32
N ALA A 19 -10.24 7.61 -3.26
CA ALA A 19 -10.75 8.58 -2.28
C ALA A 19 -9.61 9.39 -1.63
N ILE A 20 -8.49 8.75 -1.26
CA ILE A 20 -7.31 9.44 -0.74
C ILE A 20 -6.73 10.39 -1.79
N SER A 21 -6.69 9.98 -3.06
CA SER A 21 -6.15 10.82 -4.13
C SER A 21 -6.93 12.11 -4.37
N LEU A 22 -8.18 12.20 -3.90
CA LEU A 22 -9.01 13.39 -3.99
C LEU A 22 -8.69 14.46 -2.93
N ILE A 23 -7.86 14.14 -1.95
CA ILE A 23 -7.46 15.12 -0.93
C ILE A 23 -6.62 16.20 -1.59
N PRO A 24 -7.02 17.50 -1.45
CA PRO A 24 -6.31 18.59 -2.10
C PRO A 24 -5.01 18.92 -1.37
N VAL A 25 -3.92 18.34 -1.85
CA VAL A 25 -2.56 18.62 -1.35
C VAL A 25 -1.75 19.28 -2.46
N LYS A 26 -1.28 20.49 -2.20
CA LYS A 26 -0.39 21.23 -3.10
C LYS A 26 1.06 20.92 -2.72
N SER A 27 1.65 19.93 -3.34
CA SER A 27 3.05 19.57 -3.12
C SER A 27 3.66 19.01 -4.39
N HIS A 28 4.92 19.34 -4.66
CA HIS A 28 5.69 18.70 -5.72
C HIS A 28 6.11 17.29 -5.36
N PHE A 29 6.09 16.96 -4.06
CA PHE A 29 6.35 15.62 -3.55
C PHE A 29 5.06 14.81 -3.53
N PRO A 30 5.03 13.56 -4.08
CA PRO A 30 3.81 12.76 -4.16
C PRO A 30 3.46 12.11 -2.82
N ILE A 31 3.09 12.94 -1.85
CA ILE A 31 2.86 12.54 -0.46
C ILE A 31 1.67 11.59 -0.32
N LEU A 32 0.63 11.77 -1.12
CA LEU A 32 -0.57 10.92 -1.01
C LEU A 32 -0.30 9.49 -1.44
N THR A 33 0.44 9.29 -2.52
CA THR A 33 0.85 7.95 -2.96
C THR A 33 1.78 7.31 -1.93
N LEU A 34 2.71 8.07 -1.38
CA LEU A 34 3.61 7.58 -0.33
C LEU A 34 2.82 7.10 0.89
N ILE A 35 1.93 7.94 1.41
CA ILE A 35 1.08 7.59 2.57
C ILE A 35 0.23 6.36 2.27
N THR A 36 -0.40 6.30 1.10
CA THR A 36 -1.24 5.17 0.68
C THR A 36 -0.45 3.87 0.67
N ASN A 37 0.73 3.87 0.08
CA ASN A 37 1.57 2.68 0.03
C ASN A 37 2.11 2.28 1.41
N LEU A 38 2.48 3.24 2.26
CA LEU A 38 2.91 2.98 3.63
C LEU A 38 1.79 2.39 4.49
N LEU A 39 0.58 2.96 4.40
CA LEU A 39 -0.59 2.42 5.10
C LEU A 39 -0.95 1.02 4.61
N GLY A 40 -0.89 0.80 3.31
CA GLY A 40 -1.12 -0.54 2.73
C GLY A 40 -0.07 -1.56 3.17
N ALA A 41 1.19 -1.15 3.28
CA ALA A 41 2.27 -2.00 3.79
C ALA A 41 2.05 -2.36 5.28
N LEU A 42 1.67 -1.39 6.09
CA LEU A 42 1.31 -1.61 7.49
C LEU A 42 0.14 -2.59 7.60
N LEU A 43 -0.91 -2.37 6.81
CA LEU A 43 -2.11 -3.19 6.80
C LEU A 43 -1.82 -4.63 6.38
N ILE A 44 -1.07 -4.84 5.30
CA ILE A 44 -0.75 -6.20 4.83
C ILE A 44 0.12 -6.94 5.86
N GLY A 45 1.07 -6.25 6.50
CA GLY A 45 1.88 -6.83 7.57
C GLY A 45 1.02 -7.26 8.76
N PHE A 46 0.06 -6.43 9.15
CA PHE A 46 -0.88 -6.74 10.23
C PHE A 46 -1.77 -7.94 9.88
N ILE A 47 -2.37 -7.96 8.69
CA ILE A 47 -3.24 -9.05 8.24
C ILE A 47 -2.49 -10.38 8.21
N VAL A 48 -1.28 -10.39 7.65
CA VAL A 48 -0.44 -11.60 7.57
C VAL A 48 0.00 -12.03 8.97
N GLY A 49 0.37 -11.09 9.83
CA GLY A 49 0.73 -11.38 11.21
C GLY A 49 -0.42 -12.03 12.01
N ILE A 50 -1.65 -11.53 11.83
CA ILE A 50 -2.84 -12.16 12.44
C ILE A 50 -3.06 -13.57 11.88
N ALA A 51 -2.91 -13.75 10.57
CA ALA A 51 -3.12 -15.03 9.93
C ALA A 51 -2.10 -16.11 10.35
N GLU A 52 -0.88 -15.71 10.72
CA GLU A 52 0.15 -16.61 11.24
C GLU A 52 -0.20 -17.14 12.64
N SER A 53 -0.92 -16.37 13.44
CA SER A 53 -1.29 -16.72 14.82
C SER A 53 -2.71 -17.26 14.96
N ARG A 54 -3.55 -17.02 13.99
CA ARG A 54 -4.97 -17.40 14.00
C ARG A 54 -5.36 -18.12 12.71
N ASN A 55 -6.34 -19.00 12.84
CA ASN A 55 -6.85 -19.75 11.70
C ASN A 55 -7.80 -18.86 10.87
N VAL A 56 -7.25 -18.14 9.88
CA VAL A 56 -7.99 -17.27 8.98
C VAL A 56 -8.32 -18.03 7.70
N SER A 57 -9.57 -17.94 7.24
CA SER A 57 -9.99 -18.65 6.03
C SER A 57 -9.26 -18.18 4.78
N LYS A 58 -9.08 -19.08 3.82
CA LYS A 58 -8.46 -18.75 2.52
C LYS A 58 -9.20 -17.59 1.81
N ASN A 59 -10.53 -17.61 1.84
CA ASN A 59 -11.34 -16.58 1.19
C ASN A 59 -11.16 -15.21 1.84
N THR A 60 -11.07 -15.17 3.16
CA THR A 60 -10.77 -13.93 3.89
C THR A 60 -9.39 -13.39 3.51
N MET A 61 -8.39 -14.26 3.41
CA MET A 61 -7.05 -13.85 2.99
C MET A 61 -7.03 -13.35 1.54
N LEU A 62 -7.77 -13.99 0.64
CA LEU A 62 -7.89 -13.52 -0.74
C LEU A 62 -8.58 -12.15 -0.82
N PHE A 63 -9.62 -11.94 -0.02
CA PHE A 63 -10.30 -10.65 0.04
C PHE A 63 -9.39 -9.56 0.61
N LEU A 64 -8.80 -9.78 1.78
CA LEU A 64 -8.04 -8.75 2.50
C LEU A 64 -6.64 -8.53 1.89
N LYS A 65 -5.84 -9.60 1.79
CA LYS A 65 -4.44 -9.50 1.37
C LYS A 65 -4.34 -9.20 -0.13
N THR A 66 -4.92 -10.08 -0.96
CA THR A 66 -4.79 -9.97 -2.42
C THR A 66 -5.71 -8.88 -2.97
N GLY A 67 -6.96 -8.81 -2.51
CA GLY A 67 -7.94 -7.85 -2.97
C GLY A 67 -7.70 -6.46 -2.38
N VAL A 68 -8.02 -6.27 -1.10
CA VAL A 68 -8.00 -4.92 -0.48
C VAL A 68 -6.60 -4.32 -0.51
N CYS A 69 -5.60 -4.99 0.03
CA CYS A 69 -4.22 -4.45 0.05
C CYS A 69 -3.66 -4.31 -1.36
N GLY A 70 -3.91 -5.29 -2.25
CA GLY A 70 -3.45 -5.24 -3.64
C GLY A 70 -4.08 -4.11 -4.45
N GLY A 71 -5.36 -3.82 -4.23
CA GLY A 71 -6.06 -2.70 -4.88
C GLY A 71 -5.73 -1.34 -4.27
N PHE A 72 -5.46 -1.31 -2.97
CA PHE A 72 -5.15 -0.08 -2.23
C PHE A 72 -3.76 0.45 -2.54
N THR A 73 -2.75 -0.41 -2.59
CA THR A 73 -1.37 -0.04 -2.90
C THR A 73 -1.14 0.05 -4.41
N THR A 74 -0.14 0.81 -4.84
CA THR A 74 0.14 0.96 -6.26
C THR A 74 1.63 1.18 -6.54
N PHE A 75 2.23 0.26 -7.27
CA PHE A 75 3.58 0.40 -7.78
C PHE A 75 3.61 1.21 -9.08
N SER A 76 2.59 1.08 -9.93
CA SER A 76 2.54 1.79 -11.21
C SER A 76 2.44 3.30 -11.06
N THR A 77 1.59 3.78 -10.16
CA THR A 77 1.48 5.22 -9.86
C THR A 77 2.78 5.75 -9.25
N PHE A 78 3.37 5.00 -8.30
CA PHE A 78 4.69 5.32 -7.76
C PHE A 78 5.74 5.45 -8.87
N SER A 79 5.79 4.49 -9.79
CA SER A 79 6.76 4.50 -10.89
C SER A 79 6.56 5.69 -11.83
N LEU A 80 5.31 6.00 -12.16
CA LEU A 80 4.97 7.16 -13.00
C LEU A 80 5.38 8.48 -12.33
N GLU A 81 5.08 8.64 -11.05
CA GLU A 81 5.44 9.84 -10.29
C GLU A 81 6.95 9.99 -10.13
N ALA A 82 7.66 8.90 -9.86
CA ALA A 82 9.13 8.90 -9.81
C ALA A 82 9.73 9.28 -11.15
N TYR A 83 9.19 8.76 -12.25
CA TYR A 83 9.62 9.14 -13.60
C TYR A 83 9.37 10.63 -13.85
N ASN A 84 8.22 11.18 -13.46
CA ASN A 84 7.91 12.59 -13.62
C ASN A 84 8.89 13.49 -12.85
N ILE A 85 9.25 13.12 -11.62
CA ILE A 85 10.28 13.85 -10.85
C ILE A 85 11.63 13.74 -11.54
N LEU A 86 12.00 12.54 -12.00
CA LEU A 86 13.27 12.31 -12.70
C LEU A 86 13.37 13.15 -13.99
N SER A 87 12.27 13.28 -14.74
CA SER A 87 12.25 14.04 -15.99
C SER A 87 12.43 15.55 -15.78
N THR A 88 12.16 16.06 -14.59
CA THR A 88 12.48 17.45 -14.20
C THR A 88 13.91 17.61 -13.70
N ARG A 89 14.74 16.57 -13.77
CA ARG A 89 16.12 16.51 -13.30
C ARG A 89 16.29 16.77 -11.79
N ASN A 90 15.24 16.61 -11.00
CA ASN A 90 15.32 16.69 -9.55
C ASN A 90 15.70 15.32 -8.96
N TYR A 91 16.96 14.96 -9.14
CA TYR A 91 17.47 13.62 -8.76
C TYR A 91 17.41 13.39 -7.25
N GLY A 92 17.66 14.43 -6.44
CA GLY A 92 17.59 14.32 -4.99
C GLY A 92 16.18 14.00 -4.49
N LEU A 93 15.18 14.69 -5.03
CA LEU A 93 13.78 14.45 -4.67
C LEU A 93 13.32 13.06 -5.14
N CYS A 94 13.72 12.66 -6.36
CA CYS A 94 13.42 11.33 -6.88
C CYS A 94 14.02 10.24 -5.99
N GLY A 95 15.30 10.38 -5.63
CA GLY A 95 15.99 9.45 -4.73
C GLY A 95 15.34 9.36 -3.37
N LEU A 96 14.93 10.50 -2.79
CA LEU A 96 14.22 10.55 -1.51
C LEU A 96 12.87 9.83 -1.60
N TYR A 97 12.09 10.08 -2.65
CA TYR A 97 10.79 9.44 -2.85
C TYR A 97 10.92 7.92 -3.00
N VAL A 98 11.85 7.46 -3.80
CA VAL A 98 12.12 6.02 -3.99
C VAL A 98 12.59 5.38 -2.67
N ALA A 99 13.54 5.99 -1.97
CA ALA A 99 14.06 5.48 -0.70
C ALA A 99 12.96 5.40 0.38
N LEU A 100 12.17 6.47 0.56
CA LEU A 100 11.07 6.48 1.52
C LEU A 100 10.00 5.46 1.16
N SER A 101 9.69 5.31 -0.11
CA SER A 101 8.69 4.34 -0.57
C SER A 101 9.13 2.90 -0.31
N VAL A 102 10.35 2.55 -0.68
CA VAL A 102 10.86 1.18 -0.55
C VAL A 102 11.16 0.85 0.91
N VAL A 103 11.99 1.63 1.56
CA VAL A 103 12.40 1.39 2.97
C VAL A 103 11.21 1.55 3.91
N GLY A 104 10.41 2.58 3.71
CA GLY A 104 9.22 2.84 4.51
C GLY A 104 8.19 1.74 4.39
N SER A 105 7.95 1.20 3.19
CA SER A 105 7.01 0.09 2.99
C SER A 105 7.49 -1.20 3.66
N ILE A 106 8.77 -1.53 3.54
CA ILE A 106 9.33 -2.71 4.21
C ILE A 106 9.22 -2.54 5.73
N ALA A 107 9.59 -1.37 6.26
CA ALA A 107 9.43 -1.04 7.69
C ALA A 107 7.95 -1.10 8.10
N GLY A 108 7.04 -0.65 7.25
CA GLY A 108 5.59 -0.72 7.46
C GLY A 108 5.10 -2.15 7.64
N VAL A 109 5.55 -3.07 6.79
CA VAL A 109 5.24 -4.51 6.92
C VAL A 109 5.75 -5.05 8.25
N CYS A 110 7.00 -4.74 8.60
CA CYS A 110 7.59 -5.17 9.89
C CYS A 110 6.79 -4.64 11.08
N CYS A 111 6.41 -3.37 11.07
CA CYS A 111 5.59 -2.76 12.11
C CYS A 111 4.20 -3.40 12.18
N GLY A 112 3.57 -3.65 11.05
CA GLY A 112 2.26 -4.30 10.97
C GLY A 112 2.29 -5.70 11.57
N LYS A 113 3.27 -6.50 11.23
CA LYS A 113 3.46 -7.84 11.81
C LYS A 113 3.69 -7.77 13.31
N LYS A 114 4.50 -6.83 13.78
CA LYS A 114 4.73 -6.63 15.22
C LYS A 114 3.46 -6.22 15.95
N LEU A 115 2.67 -5.31 15.37
CA LEU A 115 1.38 -4.92 15.94
C LEU A 115 0.43 -6.11 16.07
N ALA A 116 0.44 -7.03 15.11
CA ALA A 116 -0.38 -8.24 15.15
C ALA A 116 -0.03 -9.15 16.35
N THR A 117 1.21 -9.12 16.83
CA THR A 117 1.61 -9.90 18.02
C THR A 117 1.06 -9.34 19.33
N LEU A 118 0.58 -8.09 19.32
CA LEU A 118 0.00 -7.43 20.50
C LEU A 118 -1.51 -7.69 20.64
N VAL A 119 -2.10 -8.32 19.65
CA VAL A 119 -3.54 -8.65 19.58
C VAL A 119 -3.76 -10.15 19.65
#